data_055c31b5b9ad8972787513fcfef2e105
#
_entry.id   055c31b5b9ad8972787513fcfef2e105
#
_cell.length_a   1.000
_cell.length_b   1.000
_cell.length_c   1.000
_cell.angle_alpha   90.00
_cell.angle_beta   90.00
_cell.angle_gamma   90.00
#
_symmetry.space_group_name_H-M   'P 1'
#
loop_
_entity.id
_entity.type
_entity.pdbx_description
1 polymer ?
#
loop_
_entity_poly.entity_id
_entity_poly.type
_entity_poly.pdbx_seq_one_letter_code
_entity_poly.pdbx_strand_id
1 'polypeptide(L)'
;MIIDLTRRTLLTLAGGAALAGAARAESGAAGPGGAQPGFAQATPIRCGAVGLRVRDITRMSGFYQSVLGLTPISISADGVILGAGGVPLLWLEPRPAAGLAPRSEAGLFHTAFLMPSRRDLARWLVHVARNRTALTGFADHSVSEAVYLDDPEGNGIEVYADRDPGVWRWQDGQVVMGTHQLDVDGILALTDTTRSDYADAPAGLRIGHVHLKVGDVAQAEGFYREAVGLDATARRESASFLSSGRYHHHLALNSWNSAGAGPRDPARTGLDWLSLEVADPALLAAQRRRMEEAGQTPATVSRGFETIDPWGTRLRLVSVA
;
A
#
# COMPACT_ATOMS: atom_id res chain seq x y z
N MET A 1 -5.25 10.93 -17.47
CA MET A 1 -4.68 12.27 -17.66
C MET A 1 -3.35 12.27 -16.92
N ILE A 2 -2.24 12.24 -17.64
CA ILE A 2 -0.89 12.27 -17.04
C ILE A 2 -0.65 13.70 -16.58
N ILE A 3 -0.58 13.94 -15.28
CA ILE A 3 -0.22 15.26 -14.73
C ILE A 3 1.31 15.30 -14.67
N ASP A 4 1.90 15.99 -15.62
CA ASP A 4 3.33 16.29 -15.65
C ASP A 4 3.60 17.47 -14.70
N LEU A 5 4.21 17.18 -13.54
CA LEU A 5 4.74 18.18 -12.62
C LEU A 5 6.00 18.79 -13.24
N THR A 6 5.82 19.70 -14.21
CA THR A 6 6.92 20.38 -14.88
C THR A 6 7.61 21.40 -13.97
N ARG A 7 8.86 21.78 -14.34
CA ARG A 7 9.64 22.85 -13.71
C ARG A 7 8.86 24.16 -13.44
N ARG A 8 7.74 24.39 -14.14
CA ARG A 8 6.91 25.57 -13.93
C ARG A 8 6.16 25.55 -12.60
N THR A 9 5.67 24.39 -12.16
CA THR A 9 4.98 24.25 -10.86
C THR A 9 5.98 24.41 -9.69
N LEU A 10 7.20 23.90 -9.84
CA LEU A 10 8.26 24.06 -8.82
C LEU A 10 8.87 25.49 -8.80
N LEU A 11 8.89 26.22 -9.95
CA LEU A 11 9.46 27.57 -10.04
C LEU A 11 8.48 28.67 -9.60
N THR A 12 7.18 28.46 -9.64
CA THR A 12 6.18 29.38 -9.08
C THR A 12 6.15 29.35 -7.54
N LEU A 13 6.63 28.28 -6.91
CA LEU A 13 6.72 28.16 -5.46
C LEU A 13 7.93 28.89 -4.84
N ALA A 14 8.93 29.26 -5.65
CA ALA A 14 10.13 29.96 -5.17
C ALA A 14 9.97 31.49 -5.06
N GLY A 15 8.82 32.04 -5.41
CA GLY A 15 8.58 33.49 -5.56
C GLY A 15 7.70 34.16 -4.50
N GLY A 16 7.45 33.55 -3.35
CA GLY A 16 6.57 34.09 -2.33
C GLY A 16 7.12 33.99 -0.91
N ALA A 17 8.21 34.68 -0.63
CA ALA A 17 8.66 34.88 0.75
C ALA A 17 8.41 36.31 1.19
N ALA A 18 7.47 36.53 2.11
CA ALA A 18 7.63 37.54 3.18
C ALA A 18 6.51 37.46 4.23
N LEU A 19 6.95 37.48 5.49
CA LEU A 19 6.32 37.92 6.76
C LEU A 19 5.56 36.85 7.56
N ALA A 20 6.27 36.24 8.50
CA ALA A 20 6.42 36.54 9.92
C ALA A 20 5.24 36.12 10.81
N GLY A 21 5.48 35.16 11.67
CA GLY A 21 4.67 34.82 12.83
C GLY A 21 5.32 33.69 13.62
N ALA A 22 6.19 34.02 14.59
CA ALA A 22 6.87 33.06 15.44
C ALA A 22 5.89 32.45 16.46
N ALA A 23 5.62 31.17 16.36
CA ALA A 23 5.16 30.35 17.47
C ALA A 23 6.25 29.35 17.80
N ARG A 24 6.85 29.49 19.00
CA ARG A 24 7.78 28.54 19.57
C ARG A 24 7.03 27.25 19.89
N ALA A 25 7.35 26.17 19.18
CA ALA A 25 7.05 24.82 19.62
C ALA A 25 8.32 24.24 20.27
N GLU A 26 8.21 23.82 21.52
CA GLU A 26 9.29 23.21 22.29
C GLU A 26 9.75 21.90 21.62
N SER A 27 11.05 21.86 21.34
CA SER A 27 11.71 20.68 20.83
C SER A 27 11.96 19.69 21.98
N GLY A 28 11.11 18.71 22.13
CA GLY A 28 11.45 17.50 22.86
C GLY A 28 12.45 16.68 22.05
N ALA A 29 13.70 16.61 22.51
CA ALA A 29 14.71 15.73 21.92
C ALA A 29 14.30 14.27 22.16
N ALA A 30 13.85 13.59 21.10
CA ALA A 30 13.70 12.14 21.11
C ALA A 30 15.10 11.52 21.08
N GLY A 31 15.44 10.74 22.12
CA GLY A 31 16.61 9.87 22.15
C GLY A 31 16.53 8.79 21.06
N PRO A 32 17.59 7.97 20.83
CA PRO A 32 17.60 6.91 19.83
C PRO A 32 16.77 5.71 20.29
N GLY A 33 15.46 5.90 20.43
CA GLY A 33 14.46 4.84 20.57
C GLY A 33 13.96 4.47 19.20
N GLY A 34 13.91 3.19 18.85
CA GLY A 34 13.32 2.72 17.61
C GLY A 34 11.94 3.36 17.40
N ALA A 35 11.70 3.88 16.20
CA ALA A 35 10.42 4.52 15.87
C ALA A 35 9.27 3.60 16.26
N GLN A 36 8.30 4.11 17.02
CA GLN A 36 7.11 3.33 17.36
C GLN A 36 6.38 2.95 16.05
N PRO A 37 5.85 1.70 15.94
CA PRO A 37 5.09 1.32 14.75
C PRO A 37 3.91 2.27 14.57
N GLY A 38 3.68 2.73 13.33
CA GLY A 38 2.49 3.49 12.99
C GLY A 38 1.21 2.71 13.30
N PHE A 39 0.07 3.40 13.38
CA PHE A 39 -1.20 2.79 13.77
C PHE A 39 -1.57 1.55 12.93
N ALA A 40 -1.35 1.61 11.60
CA ALA A 40 -1.56 0.46 10.71
C ALA A 40 -0.82 -0.80 11.15
N GLN A 41 0.38 -0.63 11.71
CA GLN A 41 1.27 -1.72 12.12
C GLN A 41 1.03 -2.19 13.57
N ALA A 42 0.23 -1.45 14.33
CA ALA A 42 -0.13 -1.78 15.72
C ALA A 42 -1.45 -2.57 15.84
N THR A 43 -2.12 -2.86 14.72
CA THR A 43 -3.40 -3.57 14.68
C THR A 43 -3.23 -5.08 14.82
N PRO A 44 -4.29 -5.84 15.26
CA PRO A 44 -4.22 -7.30 15.39
C PRO A 44 -3.90 -8.04 14.09
N ILE A 45 -4.37 -7.53 12.95
CA ILE A 45 -4.05 -8.01 11.60
C ILE A 45 -3.61 -6.81 10.77
N ARG A 46 -2.47 -6.93 10.09
CA ARG A 46 -1.88 -5.86 9.26
C ARG A 46 -1.31 -6.40 7.97
N CYS A 47 -1.07 -5.54 6.99
CA CYS A 47 -0.37 -5.94 5.78
C CYS A 47 1.10 -6.23 6.09
N GLY A 48 1.61 -7.34 5.54
CA GLY A 48 3.01 -7.71 5.57
C GLY A 48 3.70 -7.33 4.25
N ALA A 49 3.71 -8.25 3.30
CA ALA A 49 4.40 -8.11 2.03
C ALA A 49 3.50 -8.50 0.85
N VAL A 50 3.94 -8.12 -0.36
CA VAL A 50 3.28 -8.44 -1.63
C VAL A 50 4.27 -9.15 -2.54
N GLY A 51 3.81 -10.22 -3.22
CA GLY A 51 4.53 -10.91 -4.28
C GLY A 51 3.95 -10.55 -5.65
N LEU A 52 4.80 -10.12 -6.58
CA LEU A 52 4.44 -9.83 -7.97
C LEU A 52 5.15 -10.78 -8.92
N ARG A 53 4.41 -11.35 -9.87
CA ARG A 53 4.95 -12.02 -11.06
C ARG A 53 5.28 -10.96 -12.09
N VAL A 54 6.55 -10.92 -12.54
CA VAL A 54 7.05 -9.87 -13.42
C VAL A 54 7.79 -10.45 -14.63
N ARG A 55 7.69 -9.81 -15.78
CA ARG A 55 8.38 -10.24 -17.01
C ARG A 55 9.85 -9.85 -17.02
N ASP A 56 10.13 -8.61 -16.65
CA ASP A 56 11.47 -8.05 -16.63
C ASP A 56 11.86 -7.70 -15.19
N ILE A 57 12.46 -8.66 -14.51
CA ILE A 57 12.84 -8.50 -13.11
C ILE A 57 13.88 -7.40 -12.89
N THR A 58 14.79 -7.20 -13.85
CA THR A 58 15.83 -6.16 -13.75
C THR A 58 15.21 -4.77 -13.83
N ARG A 59 14.33 -4.54 -14.81
CA ARG A 59 13.60 -3.28 -14.96
C ARG A 59 12.70 -3.02 -13.77
N MET A 60 11.96 -4.03 -13.31
CA MET A 60 11.03 -3.90 -12.18
C MET A 60 11.76 -3.63 -10.87
N SER A 61 12.83 -4.38 -10.58
CA SER A 61 13.66 -4.15 -9.39
C SER A 61 14.29 -2.76 -9.41
N GLY A 62 14.87 -2.35 -10.55
CA GLY A 62 15.43 -1.00 -10.72
C GLY A 62 14.40 0.11 -10.51
N PHE A 63 13.16 -0.09 -10.98
CA PHE A 63 12.06 0.87 -10.78
C PHE A 63 11.76 1.04 -9.29
N TYR A 64 11.48 -0.04 -8.56
CA TYR A 64 11.14 0.04 -7.14
C TYR A 64 12.30 0.59 -6.27
N GLN A 65 13.56 0.30 -6.64
CA GLN A 65 14.73 0.89 -6.00
C GLN A 65 14.83 2.40 -6.29
N SER A 66 14.71 2.82 -7.55
CA SER A 66 14.88 4.23 -7.94
C SER A 66 13.70 5.12 -7.54
N VAL A 67 12.46 4.61 -7.57
CA VAL A 67 11.25 5.40 -7.32
C VAL A 67 10.84 5.39 -5.86
N LEU A 68 10.86 4.21 -5.20
CA LEU A 68 10.48 4.08 -3.80
C LEU A 68 11.67 4.03 -2.85
N GLY A 69 12.90 3.95 -3.35
CA GLY A 69 14.10 3.81 -2.53
C GLY A 69 14.20 2.47 -1.80
N LEU A 70 13.50 1.43 -2.27
CA LEU A 70 13.58 0.10 -1.67
C LEU A 70 14.98 -0.49 -1.88
N THR A 71 15.47 -1.19 -0.88
CA THR A 71 16.79 -1.85 -0.94
C THR A 71 16.65 -3.35 -1.16
N PRO A 72 17.53 -3.99 -1.94
CA PRO A 72 17.56 -5.43 -2.07
C PRO A 72 17.91 -6.11 -0.73
N ILE A 73 17.06 -7.05 -0.32
CA ILE A 73 17.29 -7.92 0.85
C ILE A 73 17.84 -9.26 0.39
N SER A 74 17.34 -9.76 -0.75
CA SER A 74 17.80 -11.01 -1.35
C SER A 74 17.69 -10.94 -2.87
N ILE A 75 18.68 -11.49 -3.55
CA ILE A 75 18.69 -11.66 -5.01
C ILE A 75 19.07 -13.10 -5.29
N SER A 76 18.23 -13.84 -6.01
CA SER A 76 18.43 -15.24 -6.37
C SER A 76 17.85 -15.53 -7.75
N ALA A 77 18.00 -16.77 -8.22
CA ALA A 77 17.36 -17.24 -9.46
C ALA A 77 15.83 -17.26 -9.34
N ASP A 78 15.29 -17.42 -8.13
CA ASP A 78 13.85 -17.46 -7.87
C ASP A 78 13.21 -16.07 -7.78
N GLY A 79 14.03 -15.01 -7.69
CA GLY A 79 13.53 -13.63 -7.65
C GLY A 79 14.35 -12.67 -6.84
N VAL A 80 13.77 -11.47 -6.68
CA VAL A 80 14.34 -10.36 -5.92
C VAL A 80 13.37 -9.99 -4.79
N ILE A 81 13.92 -9.88 -3.58
CA ILE A 81 13.18 -9.37 -2.41
C ILE A 81 13.67 -7.96 -2.13
N LEU A 82 12.76 -7.01 -2.13
CA LEU A 82 13.01 -5.61 -1.82
C LEU A 82 12.32 -5.21 -0.52
N GLY A 83 12.91 -4.27 0.21
CA GLY A 83 12.35 -3.81 1.47
C GLY A 83 12.87 -2.47 1.94
N ALA A 84 12.50 -2.09 3.15
CA ALA A 84 12.94 -0.86 3.80
C ALA A 84 13.30 -1.14 5.26
N GLY A 85 14.45 -0.60 5.73
CA GLY A 85 14.93 -0.83 7.09
C GLY A 85 15.13 -2.31 7.44
N GLY A 86 15.49 -3.15 6.46
CA GLY A 86 15.68 -4.58 6.64
C GLY A 86 14.38 -5.41 6.64
N VAL A 87 13.21 -4.77 6.53
CA VAL A 87 11.91 -5.47 6.48
C VAL A 87 11.51 -5.74 5.04
N PRO A 88 11.27 -7.01 4.64
CA PRO A 88 10.80 -7.37 3.31
C PRO A 88 9.40 -6.81 3.05
N LEU A 89 9.22 -6.15 1.90
CA LEU A 89 7.93 -5.59 1.49
C LEU A 89 7.45 -6.11 0.14
N LEU A 90 8.38 -6.38 -0.78
CA LEU A 90 8.04 -6.73 -2.15
C LEU A 90 8.89 -7.91 -2.64
N TRP A 91 8.23 -8.97 -3.13
CA TRP A 91 8.83 -10.09 -3.84
C TRP A 91 8.56 -9.95 -5.33
N LEU A 92 9.60 -9.91 -6.14
CA LEU A 92 9.51 -9.95 -7.59
C LEU A 92 9.90 -11.34 -8.07
N GLU A 93 8.92 -12.07 -8.62
CA GLU A 93 9.11 -13.42 -9.16
C GLU A 93 9.22 -13.35 -10.70
N PRO A 94 10.32 -13.84 -11.30
CA PRO A 94 10.51 -13.77 -12.75
C PRO A 94 9.56 -14.69 -13.50
N ARG A 95 8.80 -14.13 -14.43
CA ARG A 95 7.91 -14.84 -15.37
C ARG A 95 8.07 -14.23 -16.77
N PRO A 96 9.22 -14.39 -17.42
CA PRO A 96 9.53 -13.68 -18.67
C PRO A 96 8.58 -14.01 -19.84
N ALA A 97 7.94 -15.18 -19.81
CA ALA A 97 6.97 -15.60 -20.83
C ALA A 97 5.52 -15.18 -20.48
N ALA A 98 5.26 -14.60 -19.30
CA ALA A 98 3.90 -14.23 -18.90
C ALA A 98 3.33 -13.11 -19.78
N GLY A 99 2.04 -13.18 -20.10
CA GLY A 99 1.29 -12.06 -20.67
C GLY A 99 1.06 -10.97 -19.61
N LEU A 100 0.96 -9.71 -20.01
CA LEU A 100 0.50 -8.65 -19.10
C LEU A 100 -0.97 -8.86 -18.75
N ALA A 101 -1.33 -8.68 -17.48
CA ALA A 101 -2.71 -8.75 -17.03
C ALA A 101 -3.52 -7.58 -17.60
N PRO A 102 -4.69 -7.80 -18.23
CA PRO A 102 -5.53 -6.73 -18.72
C PRO A 102 -6.17 -5.98 -17.53
N ARG A 103 -6.49 -4.69 -17.74
CA ARG A 103 -7.10 -3.86 -16.69
C ARG A 103 -8.45 -4.39 -16.21
N SER A 104 -9.17 -5.14 -17.04
CA SER A 104 -10.47 -5.74 -16.72
C SER A 104 -10.39 -7.06 -15.94
N GLU A 105 -9.19 -7.62 -15.74
CA GLU A 105 -9.02 -8.83 -14.95
C GLU A 105 -9.05 -8.50 -13.44
N ALA A 106 -9.58 -9.41 -12.64
CA ALA A 106 -9.46 -9.35 -11.19
C ALA A 106 -7.98 -9.44 -10.75
N GLY A 107 -7.64 -8.97 -9.55
CA GLY A 107 -6.29 -8.99 -9.02
C GLY A 107 -5.88 -7.64 -8.42
N LEU A 108 -4.66 -7.18 -8.64
CA LEU A 108 -4.17 -5.95 -8.03
C LEU A 108 -4.80 -4.69 -8.67
N PHE A 109 -5.32 -3.80 -7.84
CA PHE A 109 -5.57 -2.41 -8.22
C PHE A 109 -4.36 -1.55 -7.87
N HIS A 110 -3.93 -1.55 -6.60
CA HIS A 110 -2.64 -0.99 -6.18
C HIS A 110 -2.10 -1.61 -4.88
N THR A 111 -0.78 -1.54 -4.73
CA THR A 111 -0.10 -1.72 -3.45
C THR A 111 0.17 -0.34 -2.85
N ALA A 112 -0.23 -0.13 -1.60
CA ALA A 112 -0.09 1.16 -0.94
C ALA A 112 1.05 1.16 0.07
N PHE A 113 2.05 2.00 -0.20
CA PHE A 113 3.24 2.17 0.62
C PHE A 113 3.03 3.33 1.59
N LEU A 114 2.91 3.01 2.87
CA LEU A 114 2.70 3.96 3.96
C LEU A 114 4.02 4.58 4.40
N MET A 115 4.18 5.87 4.15
CA MET A 115 5.28 6.65 4.68
C MET A 115 5.14 6.85 6.20
N PRO A 116 6.24 6.80 6.97
CA PRO A 116 6.17 6.97 8.42
C PRO A 116 5.60 8.32 8.86
N SER A 117 5.73 9.34 8.01
CA SER A 117 5.24 10.68 8.29
C SER A 117 4.86 11.44 7.01
N ARG A 118 4.03 12.48 7.16
CA ARG A 118 3.71 13.44 6.11
C ARG A 118 4.98 14.13 5.55
N ARG A 119 6.01 14.31 6.39
CA ARG A 119 7.31 14.85 5.95
C ARG A 119 8.06 13.87 5.06
N ASP A 120 8.00 12.55 5.32
CA ASP A 120 8.62 11.55 4.46
C ASP A 120 7.90 11.48 3.11
N LEU A 121 6.57 11.61 3.08
CA LEU A 121 5.80 11.77 1.84
C LEU A 121 6.25 13.01 1.06
N ALA A 122 6.49 14.15 1.73
CA ALA A 122 6.99 15.36 1.11
C ALA A 122 8.39 15.16 0.47
N ARG A 123 9.32 14.52 1.18
CA ARG A 123 10.67 14.21 0.68
C ARG A 123 10.61 13.31 -0.54
N TRP A 124 9.77 12.27 -0.49
CA TRP A 124 9.53 11.38 -1.63
C TRP A 124 8.91 12.12 -2.82
N LEU A 125 7.94 12.99 -2.58
CA LEU A 125 7.29 13.77 -3.65
C LEU A 125 8.30 14.69 -4.38
N VAL A 126 9.22 15.33 -3.64
CA VAL A 126 10.34 16.08 -4.24
C VAL A 126 11.24 15.17 -5.08
N HIS A 127 11.54 13.96 -4.57
CA HIS A 127 12.38 12.99 -5.29
C HIS A 127 11.76 12.59 -6.64
N VAL A 128 10.51 12.16 -6.66
CA VAL A 128 9.85 11.72 -7.91
C VAL A 128 9.62 12.87 -8.88
N ALA A 129 9.33 14.08 -8.38
CA ALA A 129 9.21 15.27 -9.22
C ALA A 129 10.54 15.65 -9.91
N ARG A 130 11.66 15.59 -9.17
CA ARG A 130 13.00 15.87 -9.75
C ARG A 130 13.42 14.81 -10.76
N ASN A 131 13.04 13.56 -10.54
CA ASN A 131 13.31 12.45 -11.47
C ASN A 131 12.29 12.37 -12.61
N ARG A 132 11.31 13.27 -12.66
CA ARG A 132 10.23 13.29 -13.67
C ARG A 132 9.48 11.97 -13.76
N THR A 133 9.28 11.31 -12.62
CA THR A 133 8.48 10.09 -12.55
C THR A 133 7.03 10.43 -12.92
N ALA A 134 6.44 9.65 -13.82
CA ALA A 134 5.05 9.84 -14.22
C ALA A 134 4.13 9.48 -13.04
N LEU A 135 3.28 10.42 -12.64
CA LEU A 135 2.26 10.23 -11.61
C LEU A 135 0.89 10.16 -12.26
N THR A 136 0.01 9.32 -11.74
CA THR A 136 -1.33 9.08 -12.29
C THR A 136 -2.43 9.82 -11.51
N GLY A 137 -2.17 10.26 -10.28
CA GLY A 137 -3.16 10.98 -9.49
C GLY A 137 -2.68 11.44 -8.12
N PHE A 138 -3.54 12.25 -7.48
CA PHE A 138 -3.37 12.75 -6.12
C PHE A 138 -4.72 12.75 -5.43
N ALA A 139 -4.77 12.42 -4.15
CA ALA A 139 -6.01 12.47 -3.38
C ALA A 139 -5.75 12.78 -1.90
N ASP A 140 -6.65 13.57 -1.32
CA ASP A 140 -6.87 13.64 0.12
C ASP A 140 -8.10 12.79 0.45
N HIS A 141 -7.88 11.72 1.21
CA HIS A 141 -8.92 10.78 1.60
C HIS A 141 -9.57 11.10 2.95
N SER A 142 -9.29 12.26 3.53
CA SER A 142 -9.69 12.68 4.88
C SER A 142 -9.00 11.91 6.01
N VAL A 143 -8.61 10.68 5.79
CA VAL A 143 -7.83 9.81 6.72
C VAL A 143 -6.36 9.74 6.34
N SER A 144 -6.03 10.03 5.09
CA SER A 144 -4.68 9.95 4.53
C SER A 144 -4.51 10.91 3.35
N GLU A 145 -3.27 11.19 2.99
CA GLU A 145 -2.86 11.98 1.82
C GLU A 145 -2.05 11.09 0.89
N ALA A 146 -2.47 10.96 -0.36
CA ALA A 146 -2.02 9.93 -1.29
C ALA A 146 -1.59 10.45 -2.65
N VAL A 147 -0.59 9.80 -3.24
CA VAL A 147 -0.08 10.02 -4.59
C VAL A 147 -0.01 8.69 -5.31
N TYR A 148 -0.45 8.67 -6.57
CA TYR A 148 -0.60 7.45 -7.37
C TYR A 148 0.34 7.42 -8.56
N LEU A 149 0.83 6.23 -8.90
CA LEU A 149 1.62 5.94 -10.08
C LEU A 149 1.45 4.47 -10.46
N ASP A 150 1.94 4.11 -11.64
CA ASP A 150 2.00 2.72 -12.09
C ASP A 150 3.47 2.29 -12.23
N ASP A 151 3.76 1.01 -11.96
CA ASP A 151 5.04 0.43 -12.29
C ASP A 151 5.17 0.14 -13.81
N PRO A 152 6.35 -0.26 -14.32
CA PRO A 152 6.55 -0.48 -15.76
C PRO A 152 5.72 -1.60 -16.38
N GLU A 153 5.09 -2.46 -15.59
CA GLU A 153 4.20 -3.54 -16.05
C GLU A 153 2.72 -3.26 -15.76
N GLY A 154 2.41 -2.05 -15.25
CA GLY A 154 1.05 -1.55 -15.05
C GLY A 154 0.43 -1.94 -13.70
N ASN A 155 1.22 -2.39 -12.73
CA ASN A 155 0.73 -2.55 -11.37
C ASN A 155 0.60 -1.17 -10.71
N GLY A 156 -0.57 -0.88 -10.17
CA GLY A 156 -0.81 0.37 -9.47
C GLY A 156 -0.04 0.46 -8.16
N ILE A 157 0.43 1.65 -7.86
CA ILE A 157 1.14 2.00 -6.63
C ILE A 157 0.48 3.22 -6.03
N GLU A 158 0.22 3.19 -4.74
CA GLU A 158 -0.10 4.33 -3.91
C GLU A 158 1.05 4.61 -2.95
N VAL A 159 1.50 5.84 -2.84
CA VAL A 159 2.42 6.29 -1.79
C VAL A 159 1.71 7.32 -0.95
N TYR A 160 1.58 7.08 0.34
CA TYR A 160 0.72 7.88 1.19
C TYR A 160 1.24 8.06 2.60
N ALA A 161 0.69 9.02 3.30
CA ALA A 161 0.88 9.20 4.73
C ALA A 161 -0.49 9.32 5.42
N ASP A 162 -0.64 8.65 6.55
CA ASP A 162 -1.83 8.77 7.38
C ASP A 162 -1.93 10.15 8.03
N ARG A 163 -3.14 10.63 8.19
CA ARG A 163 -3.46 11.67 9.17
C ARG A 163 -3.55 11.02 10.55
N ASP A 164 -3.36 11.82 11.59
CA ASP A 164 -3.51 11.34 12.97
C ASP A 164 -4.86 10.61 13.12
N PRO A 165 -4.88 9.35 13.58
CA PRO A 165 -6.13 8.60 13.80
C PRO A 165 -7.11 9.30 14.74
N GLY A 166 -6.63 10.18 15.62
CA GLY A 166 -7.47 10.98 16.51
C GLY A 166 -8.36 12.00 15.79
N VAL A 167 -8.04 12.37 14.52
CA VAL A 167 -8.88 13.27 13.73
C VAL A 167 -9.81 12.53 12.77
N TRP A 168 -9.72 11.21 12.65
CA TRP A 168 -10.61 10.43 11.80
C TRP A 168 -12.04 10.46 12.33
N ARG A 169 -12.97 10.79 11.47
CA ARG A 169 -14.38 10.80 11.83
C ARG A 169 -15.00 9.42 11.57
N TRP A 170 -15.81 8.98 12.52
CA TRP A 170 -16.57 7.73 12.43
C TRP A 170 -18.05 8.03 12.54
N GLN A 171 -18.85 7.47 11.65
CA GLN A 171 -20.29 7.58 11.67
C GLN A 171 -20.90 6.18 11.43
N ASP A 172 -21.82 5.76 12.29
CA ASP A 172 -22.51 4.45 12.21
C ASP A 172 -21.53 3.27 12.07
N GLY A 173 -20.40 3.32 12.78
CA GLY A 173 -19.35 2.28 12.73
C GLY A 173 -18.46 2.34 11.49
N GLN A 174 -18.68 3.26 10.56
CA GLN A 174 -17.88 3.45 9.37
C GLN A 174 -16.99 4.68 9.48
N VAL A 175 -15.75 4.58 8.96
CA VAL A 175 -14.86 5.73 8.85
C VAL A 175 -15.27 6.61 7.68
N VAL A 176 -15.35 7.91 7.93
CA VAL A 176 -15.72 8.89 6.91
C VAL A 176 -14.49 9.18 6.04
N MET A 177 -14.49 8.61 4.84
CA MET A 177 -13.46 8.84 3.83
C MET A 177 -14.05 9.56 2.61
N GLY A 178 -13.23 10.41 1.99
CA GLY A 178 -13.57 11.14 0.76
C GLY A 178 -12.51 10.97 -0.33
N THR A 179 -12.69 11.71 -1.40
CA THR A 179 -11.66 11.95 -2.42
C THR A 179 -11.70 13.43 -2.76
N HIS A 180 -10.77 14.16 -2.18
CA HIS A 180 -10.66 15.60 -2.28
C HIS A 180 -9.35 15.98 -2.97
N GLN A 181 -9.23 17.24 -3.36
CA GLN A 181 -7.97 17.77 -3.89
C GLN A 181 -6.89 17.72 -2.80
N LEU A 182 -5.72 17.17 -3.15
CA LEU A 182 -4.57 17.12 -2.25
C LEU A 182 -3.93 18.52 -2.12
N ASP A 183 -3.63 18.92 -0.91
CA ASP A 183 -2.84 20.13 -0.61
C ASP A 183 -1.35 19.84 -0.84
N VAL A 184 -0.95 19.83 -2.11
CA VAL A 184 0.44 19.55 -2.50
C VAL A 184 1.39 20.62 -1.97
N ASP A 185 0.99 21.88 -1.96
CA ASP A 185 1.81 23.00 -1.48
C ASP A 185 2.07 22.88 0.03
N GLY A 186 1.04 22.52 0.80
CA GLY A 186 1.17 22.26 2.23
C GLY A 186 2.01 21.02 2.56
N ILE A 187 2.06 20.02 1.67
CA ILE A 187 3.00 18.89 1.82
C ILE A 187 4.41 19.36 1.52
N LEU A 188 4.65 20.03 0.40
CA LEU A 188 5.99 20.48 -0.02
C LEU A 188 6.61 21.49 0.95
N ALA A 189 5.80 22.26 1.68
CA ALA A 189 6.27 23.18 2.73
C ALA A 189 6.98 22.47 3.90
N LEU A 190 6.84 21.13 4.02
CA LEU A 190 7.48 20.35 5.09
C LEU A 190 8.94 19.98 4.79
N THR A 191 9.46 20.26 3.59
CA THR A 191 10.80 19.84 3.19
C THR A 191 11.48 20.89 2.28
N ASP A 192 12.79 20.73 2.08
CA ASP A 192 13.55 21.55 1.14
C ASP A 192 13.31 21.05 -0.30
N THR A 193 12.61 21.86 -1.12
CA THR A 193 12.31 21.52 -2.51
C THR A 193 13.46 21.79 -3.48
N THR A 194 14.54 22.47 -3.03
CA THR A 194 15.69 22.80 -3.87
C THR A 194 16.64 21.62 -4.07
N ARG A 195 16.55 20.60 -3.24
CA ARG A 195 17.36 19.37 -3.31
C ARG A 195 16.50 18.15 -2.98
N SER A 196 16.90 16.96 -3.45
CA SER A 196 16.35 15.71 -2.96
C SER A 196 17.28 15.15 -1.89
N ASP A 197 16.74 14.84 -0.73
CA ASP A 197 17.38 14.11 0.37
C ASP A 197 16.78 12.70 0.55
N TYR A 198 16.06 12.22 -0.46
CA TYR A 198 15.43 10.90 -0.52
C TYR A 198 16.26 9.99 -1.42
N ALA A 199 17.28 9.33 -0.88
CA ALA A 199 18.08 8.31 -1.58
C ALA A 199 17.50 6.91 -1.34
N ASP A 200 17.16 6.64 -0.07
CA ASP A 200 16.61 5.36 0.36
C ASP A 200 15.24 5.57 1.04
N ALA A 201 14.42 4.54 0.98
CA ALA A 201 13.15 4.51 1.72
C ALA A 201 13.40 4.66 3.22
N PRO A 202 12.61 5.46 3.94
CA PRO A 202 12.72 5.55 5.39
C PRO A 202 12.51 4.16 6.02
N ALA A 203 13.28 3.82 7.04
CA ALA A 203 13.27 2.49 7.66
C ALA A 203 11.88 2.07 8.17
N GLY A 204 11.00 3.03 8.44
CA GLY A 204 9.61 2.80 8.86
C GLY A 204 8.60 2.63 7.71
N LEU A 205 9.00 2.70 6.43
CA LEU A 205 8.11 2.44 5.30
C LEU A 205 7.54 1.04 5.38
N ARG A 206 6.23 0.90 5.23
CA ARG A 206 5.50 -0.39 5.25
C ARG A 206 4.43 -0.41 4.15
N ILE A 207 3.91 -1.60 3.85
CA ILE A 207 2.65 -1.70 3.14
C ILE A 207 1.54 -1.46 4.17
N GLY A 208 0.79 -0.38 3.99
CA GLY A 208 -0.32 -0.05 4.87
C GLY A 208 -1.61 -0.71 4.42
N HIS A 209 -1.84 -0.80 3.08
CA HIS A 209 -2.97 -1.53 2.54
C HIS A 209 -2.70 -2.07 1.13
N VAL A 210 -3.55 -3.01 0.71
CA VAL A 210 -3.62 -3.51 -0.67
C VAL A 210 -5.03 -3.31 -1.19
N HIS A 211 -5.16 -2.78 -2.40
CA HIS A 211 -6.43 -2.60 -3.06
C HIS A 211 -6.57 -3.64 -4.18
N LEU A 212 -7.63 -4.43 -4.13
CA LEU A 212 -7.90 -5.51 -5.08
C LEU A 212 -9.04 -5.15 -6.03
N LYS A 213 -8.91 -5.56 -7.27
CA LYS A 213 -10.00 -5.64 -8.24
C LYS A 213 -10.66 -7.00 -8.10
N VAL A 214 -11.98 -7.03 -7.95
CA VAL A 214 -12.79 -8.24 -7.80
C VAL A 214 -13.97 -8.22 -8.78
N GLY A 215 -14.53 -9.37 -9.08
CA GLY A 215 -15.70 -9.44 -9.96
C GLY A 215 -17.00 -9.06 -9.28
N ASP A 216 -17.11 -9.30 -7.96
CA ASP A 216 -18.26 -8.99 -7.12
C ASP A 216 -17.78 -8.55 -5.74
N VAL A 217 -18.12 -7.31 -5.36
CA VAL A 217 -17.66 -6.70 -4.10
C VAL A 217 -18.33 -7.36 -2.89
N ALA A 218 -19.60 -7.76 -2.98
CA ALA A 218 -20.32 -8.37 -1.86
C ALA A 218 -19.77 -9.77 -1.56
N GLN A 219 -19.51 -10.57 -2.60
CA GLN A 219 -18.88 -11.87 -2.46
C GLN A 219 -17.47 -11.75 -1.86
N ALA A 220 -16.68 -10.78 -2.33
CA ALA A 220 -15.34 -10.52 -1.80
C ALA A 220 -15.38 -10.08 -0.34
N GLU A 221 -16.26 -9.13 0.01
CA GLU A 221 -16.44 -8.68 1.39
C GLU A 221 -16.80 -9.87 2.29
N GLY A 222 -17.73 -10.73 1.87
CA GLY A 222 -18.11 -11.94 2.60
C GLY A 222 -16.89 -12.81 2.90
N PHE A 223 -16.09 -13.14 1.88
CA PHE A 223 -14.88 -13.95 2.05
C PHE A 223 -13.89 -13.32 3.05
N TYR A 224 -13.52 -12.06 2.88
CA TYR A 224 -12.52 -11.42 3.72
C TYR A 224 -13.02 -11.14 5.15
N ARG A 225 -14.32 -10.98 5.35
CA ARG A 225 -14.90 -10.82 6.70
C ARG A 225 -15.05 -12.17 7.41
N GLU A 226 -15.63 -13.16 6.76
CA GLU A 226 -15.97 -14.43 7.39
C GLU A 226 -14.75 -15.34 7.55
N ALA A 227 -13.94 -15.48 6.49
CA ALA A 227 -12.78 -16.35 6.52
C ALA A 227 -11.56 -15.66 7.16
N VAL A 228 -11.24 -14.43 6.78
CA VAL A 228 -10.06 -13.73 7.29
C VAL A 228 -10.34 -13.04 8.63
N GLY A 229 -11.57 -12.58 8.86
CA GLY A 229 -11.96 -11.92 10.11
C GLY A 229 -11.62 -10.44 10.14
N LEU A 230 -11.70 -9.77 8.99
CA LEU A 230 -11.61 -8.31 8.89
C LEU A 230 -12.99 -7.68 9.07
N ASP A 231 -13.03 -6.47 9.60
CA ASP A 231 -14.24 -5.65 9.72
C ASP A 231 -14.38 -4.71 8.53
N ALA A 232 -15.60 -4.55 8.00
CA ALA A 232 -15.86 -3.54 7.00
C ALA A 232 -15.91 -2.16 7.66
N THR A 233 -14.95 -1.30 7.33
CA THR A 233 -14.80 0.05 7.90
C THR A 233 -15.44 1.14 7.03
N ALA A 234 -15.64 0.89 5.73
CA ALA A 234 -16.42 1.76 4.86
C ALA A 234 -16.95 0.97 3.67
N ARG A 235 -18.10 1.41 3.12
CA ARG A 235 -18.72 0.82 1.93
C ARG A 235 -19.10 1.90 0.93
N ARG A 236 -19.00 1.56 -0.36
CA ARG A 236 -19.47 2.31 -1.51
C ARG A 236 -20.26 1.36 -2.41
N GLU A 237 -20.98 1.88 -3.39
CA GLU A 237 -21.74 1.07 -4.33
C GLU A 237 -20.90 -0.06 -5.00
N SER A 238 -19.66 0.26 -5.39
CA SER A 238 -18.76 -0.63 -6.11
C SER A 238 -17.41 -0.84 -5.43
N ALA A 239 -17.33 -0.59 -4.11
CA ALA A 239 -16.13 -0.81 -3.32
C ALA A 239 -16.44 -1.08 -1.83
N SER A 240 -15.61 -1.90 -1.20
CA SER A 240 -15.62 -2.14 0.25
C SER A 240 -14.22 -2.00 0.82
N PHE A 241 -14.12 -1.45 2.03
CA PHE A 241 -12.87 -1.21 2.74
C PHE A 241 -12.88 -2.00 4.04
N LEU A 242 -11.83 -2.79 4.26
CA LEU A 242 -11.79 -3.79 5.32
C LEU A 242 -10.56 -3.60 6.18
N SER A 243 -10.70 -3.76 7.49
CA SER A 243 -9.63 -3.53 8.44
C SER A 243 -9.69 -4.46 9.65
N SER A 244 -8.64 -4.38 10.46
CA SER A 244 -8.57 -4.89 11.82
C SER A 244 -8.15 -3.75 12.75
N GLY A 245 -8.65 -3.75 13.98
CA GLY A 245 -8.23 -2.77 15.00
C GLY A 245 -8.62 -1.32 14.71
N ARG A 246 -9.67 -1.08 13.90
CA ARG A 246 -10.17 0.26 13.53
C ARG A 246 -9.16 1.12 12.73
N TYR A 247 -8.22 0.53 12.04
CA TYR A 247 -7.48 1.22 10.99
C TYR A 247 -8.44 1.53 9.84
N HIS A 248 -8.19 2.57 9.02
CA HIS A 248 -9.16 2.94 7.97
C HIS A 248 -9.38 1.81 6.95
N HIS A 249 -8.34 1.11 6.50
CA HIS A 249 -8.44 -0.17 5.79
C HIS A 249 -7.05 -0.80 5.58
N HIS A 250 -6.97 -2.13 5.67
CA HIS A 250 -5.83 -2.95 5.26
C HIS A 250 -6.06 -3.59 3.90
N LEU A 251 -7.32 -3.87 3.58
CA LEU A 251 -7.74 -4.30 2.25
C LEU A 251 -8.84 -3.38 1.74
N ALA A 252 -8.75 -3.01 0.47
CA ALA A 252 -9.84 -2.42 -0.27
C ALA A 252 -10.19 -3.30 -1.47
N LEU A 253 -11.47 -3.38 -1.78
CA LEU A 253 -12.06 -4.21 -2.83
C LEU A 253 -12.85 -3.32 -3.76
N ASN A 254 -12.66 -3.41 -5.07
CA ASN A 254 -13.48 -2.69 -6.03
C ASN A 254 -13.80 -3.54 -7.27
N SER A 255 -14.87 -3.17 -7.97
CA SER A 255 -15.25 -3.75 -9.25
C SER A 255 -15.23 -2.75 -10.41
N TRP A 256 -14.53 -1.60 -10.25
CA TRP A 256 -14.61 -0.47 -11.20
C TRP A 256 -14.27 -0.84 -12.66
N ASN A 257 -13.30 -1.72 -12.88
CA ASN A 257 -12.90 -2.18 -14.21
C ASN A 257 -13.10 -3.69 -14.38
N SER A 258 -13.56 -4.40 -13.34
CA SER A 258 -13.56 -5.87 -13.25
C SER A 258 -14.91 -6.46 -12.84
N ALA A 259 -16.00 -5.67 -12.92
CA ALA A 259 -17.34 -6.18 -12.62
C ALA A 259 -17.66 -7.44 -13.44
N GLY A 260 -18.09 -8.52 -12.76
CA GLY A 260 -18.36 -9.81 -13.36
C GLY A 260 -17.12 -10.63 -13.77
N ALA A 261 -15.91 -10.17 -13.48
CA ALA A 261 -14.70 -10.95 -13.77
C ALA A 261 -14.69 -12.25 -12.94
N GLY A 262 -14.31 -13.34 -13.58
CA GLY A 262 -14.03 -14.63 -12.95
C GLY A 262 -12.60 -14.69 -12.37
N PRO A 263 -12.15 -15.91 -12.02
CA PRO A 263 -10.79 -16.13 -11.58
C PRO A 263 -9.76 -15.64 -12.59
N ARG A 264 -8.70 -15.02 -12.10
CA ARG A 264 -7.61 -14.49 -12.92
C ARG A 264 -6.80 -15.59 -13.60
N ASP A 265 -6.21 -15.26 -14.73
CA ASP A 265 -5.31 -16.17 -15.42
C ASP A 265 -3.96 -16.29 -14.69
N PRO A 266 -3.59 -17.48 -14.16
CA PRO A 266 -2.34 -17.67 -13.44
C PRO A 266 -1.08 -17.51 -14.32
N ALA A 267 -1.21 -17.52 -15.65
CA ALA A 267 -0.10 -17.34 -16.60
C ALA A 267 0.24 -15.86 -16.85
N ARG A 268 -0.47 -14.92 -16.21
CA ARG A 268 -0.27 -13.46 -16.38
C ARG A 268 0.58 -12.87 -15.26
N THR A 269 1.15 -11.69 -15.54
CA THR A 269 1.87 -10.85 -14.57
C THR A 269 0.92 -10.27 -13.51
N GLY A 270 1.48 -9.51 -12.57
CA GLY A 270 0.73 -8.85 -11.51
C GLY A 270 0.77 -9.60 -10.19
N LEU A 271 -0.19 -9.35 -9.31
CA LEU A 271 -0.21 -9.89 -7.96
C LEU A 271 -0.17 -11.43 -7.96
N ASP A 272 0.84 -12.00 -7.35
CA ASP A 272 0.88 -13.44 -7.07
C ASP A 272 0.24 -13.74 -5.72
N TRP A 273 0.71 -13.06 -4.69
CA TRP A 273 0.19 -13.20 -3.34
C TRP A 273 0.32 -11.90 -2.56
N LEU A 274 -0.48 -11.79 -1.51
CA LEU A 274 -0.28 -10.81 -0.44
C LEU A 274 -0.23 -11.53 0.90
N SER A 275 0.45 -10.96 1.88
CA SER A 275 0.45 -11.48 3.25
C SER A 275 -0.23 -10.52 4.22
N LEU A 276 -0.95 -11.11 5.16
CA LEU A 276 -1.44 -10.47 6.36
C LEU A 276 -0.70 -11.05 7.55
N GLU A 277 -0.09 -10.19 8.34
CA GLU A 277 0.56 -10.55 9.59
C GLU A 277 -0.47 -10.51 10.72
N VAL A 278 -0.53 -11.58 11.50
CA VAL A 278 -1.45 -11.76 12.62
C VAL A 278 -0.66 -11.74 13.92
N ALA A 279 -0.98 -10.80 14.81
CA ALA A 279 -0.21 -10.58 16.03
C ALA A 279 -0.40 -11.68 17.07
N ASP A 280 -1.61 -12.28 17.13
CA ASP A 280 -1.95 -13.32 18.09
C ASP A 280 -2.00 -14.71 17.42
N PRO A 281 -1.16 -15.67 17.86
CA PRO A 281 -1.20 -17.04 17.35
C PRO A 281 -2.57 -17.73 17.53
N ALA A 282 -3.32 -17.40 18.57
CA ALA A 282 -4.66 -17.96 18.78
C ALA A 282 -5.65 -17.41 17.73
N LEU A 283 -5.53 -16.14 17.35
CA LEU A 283 -6.30 -15.55 16.27
C LEU A 283 -5.95 -16.21 14.93
N LEU A 284 -4.66 -16.43 14.65
CA LEU A 284 -4.20 -17.11 13.43
C LEU A 284 -4.77 -18.55 13.33
N ALA A 285 -4.75 -19.29 14.42
CA ALA A 285 -5.33 -20.63 14.49
C ALA A 285 -6.86 -20.61 14.31
N ALA A 286 -7.54 -19.60 14.87
CA ALA A 286 -8.99 -19.42 14.68
C ALA A 286 -9.36 -19.08 13.24
N GLN A 287 -8.55 -18.28 12.55
CA GLN A 287 -8.74 -17.97 11.13
C GLN A 287 -8.60 -19.22 10.26
N ARG A 288 -7.59 -20.05 10.52
CA ARG A 288 -7.43 -21.32 9.81
C ARG A 288 -8.66 -22.21 9.95
N ARG A 289 -9.17 -22.39 11.18
CA ARG A 289 -10.39 -23.20 11.43
C ARG A 289 -11.61 -22.63 10.68
N ARG A 290 -11.84 -21.33 10.72
CA ARG A 290 -12.95 -20.70 9.96
C ARG A 290 -12.86 -20.97 8.46
N MET A 291 -11.67 -20.95 7.89
CA MET A 291 -11.48 -21.29 6.48
C MET A 291 -11.77 -22.76 6.19
N GLU A 292 -11.32 -23.67 7.07
CA GLU A 292 -11.61 -25.10 6.97
C GLU A 292 -13.13 -25.36 7.10
N GLU A 293 -13.81 -24.71 8.03
CA GLU A 293 -15.28 -24.76 8.20
C GLU A 293 -16.03 -24.20 7.00
N ALA A 294 -15.46 -23.19 6.31
CA ALA A 294 -15.98 -22.64 5.07
C ALA A 294 -15.65 -23.52 3.83
N GLY A 295 -15.08 -24.72 4.02
CA GLY A 295 -14.76 -25.66 2.94
C GLY A 295 -13.47 -25.33 2.19
N GLN A 296 -12.65 -24.41 2.68
CA GLN A 296 -11.33 -24.13 2.13
C GLN A 296 -10.31 -25.17 2.61
N THR A 297 -9.25 -25.38 1.86
CA THR A 297 -8.13 -26.26 2.25
C THR A 297 -6.84 -25.42 2.35
N PRO A 298 -6.60 -24.74 3.49
CA PRO A 298 -5.44 -23.88 3.64
C PRO A 298 -4.13 -24.67 3.61
N ALA A 299 -3.21 -24.30 2.71
CA ALA A 299 -1.88 -24.89 2.63
C ALA A 299 -0.97 -24.33 3.73
N THR A 300 -0.18 -25.19 4.38
CA THR A 300 0.79 -24.73 5.38
C THR A 300 1.96 -24.02 4.68
N VAL A 301 2.31 -22.85 5.17
CA VAL A 301 3.50 -22.08 4.77
C VAL A 301 4.34 -21.74 6.00
N SER A 302 5.53 -21.17 5.79
CA SER A 302 6.36 -20.70 6.89
C SER A 302 5.59 -19.72 7.77
N ARG A 303 5.49 -20.02 9.06
CA ARG A 303 4.83 -19.22 10.11
C ARG A 303 3.30 -19.06 9.96
N GLY A 304 2.63 -19.89 9.14
CA GLY A 304 1.19 -19.74 8.97
C GLY A 304 0.60 -20.64 7.88
N PHE A 305 -0.33 -20.08 7.14
CA PHE A 305 -1.01 -20.79 6.06
C PHE A 305 -1.34 -19.85 4.88
N GLU A 306 -1.58 -20.45 3.73
CA GLU A 306 -1.99 -19.78 2.50
C GLU A 306 -3.37 -20.30 2.09
N THR A 307 -4.23 -19.41 1.63
CA THR A 307 -5.52 -19.70 1.00
C THR A 307 -5.65 -18.91 -0.29
N ILE A 308 -6.73 -19.13 -1.02
CA ILE A 308 -6.98 -18.48 -2.31
C ILE A 308 -8.37 -17.83 -2.23
N ASP A 309 -8.49 -16.57 -2.63
CA ASP A 309 -9.76 -15.89 -2.73
C ASP A 309 -10.57 -16.36 -3.96
N PRO A 310 -11.86 -16.00 -4.11
CA PRO A 310 -12.68 -16.44 -5.23
C PRO A 310 -12.14 -16.06 -6.62
N TRP A 311 -11.23 -15.12 -6.71
CA TRP A 311 -10.61 -14.66 -7.98
C TRP A 311 -9.18 -15.17 -8.18
N GLY A 312 -8.71 -16.08 -7.33
CA GLY A 312 -7.39 -16.69 -7.48
C GLY A 312 -6.24 -15.86 -6.88
N THR A 313 -6.53 -14.86 -6.05
CA THR A 313 -5.51 -14.16 -5.28
C THR A 313 -5.06 -15.03 -4.10
N ARG A 314 -3.78 -15.33 -4.03
CA ARG A 314 -3.20 -16.09 -2.92
C ARG A 314 -3.03 -15.17 -1.72
N LEU A 315 -3.57 -15.58 -0.59
CA LEU A 315 -3.53 -14.87 0.68
C LEU A 315 -2.76 -15.68 1.70
N ARG A 316 -1.67 -15.14 2.21
CA ARG A 316 -0.87 -15.72 3.29
C ARG A 316 -1.21 -15.07 4.60
N LEU A 317 -1.67 -15.84 5.56
CA LEU A 317 -1.84 -15.41 6.94
C LEU A 317 -0.68 -15.99 7.75
N VAL A 318 0.13 -15.11 8.34
CA VAL A 318 1.37 -15.50 9.01
C VAL A 318 1.49 -14.83 10.37
N SER A 319 2.10 -15.50 11.34
CA SER A 319 2.43 -14.85 12.61
C SER A 319 3.49 -13.76 12.38
N VAL A 320 3.41 -12.69 13.16
CA VAL A 320 4.51 -11.70 13.22
C VAL A 320 5.81 -12.38 13.62
N ALA A 321 6.94 -11.87 13.11
CA ALA A 321 8.26 -12.41 13.39
C ALA A 321 8.71 -12.08 14.81
#